data_21094a31bfca932f5f271ec07990b5b6
#
_entry.id   21094a31bfca932f5f271ec07990b5b6
#
_cell.length_a   1.000
_cell.length_b   1.000
_cell.length_c   1.000
_cell.angle_alpha   90.00
_cell.angle_beta   90.00
_cell.angle_gamma   90.00
#
_symmetry.space_group_name_H-M   'P 1'
#
loop_
_entity.id
_entity.type
_entity.pdbx_description
1 polymer ?
#
loop_
_entity_poly.entity_id
_entity_poly.type
_entity_poly.pdbx_seq_one_letter_code
_entity_poly.pdbx_strand_id
1 'polypeptide(L)'
;MNNSLLQVRDLSKAFGNVVTAKNLNFSLARGVLTSIIGPNGAGKSTLINILTGFIPPDSGEIIFQGKDITREPIDRRVRLGLCRSFQVANVFGHLSLFENIAIPVLAVERKAKSFLRSVAKDGEVRKEVDKILDRVGLLSQSHVPASALSHGDRRLLEVGIALAARPRLLFLDEPTAGMNPVERTRILQNIRDLSAHGEVTFVIVEHDMDVVFSLSERVIVLYRGHVIGDGTPEQVKGNPQVREVYLGEEVT
;
A
#
# COMPACT_ATOMS: atom_id res chain seq x y z
N MET A 1 -9.31 15.48 18.70
CA MET A 1 -8.76 15.85 17.39
C MET A 1 -8.98 14.68 16.45
N ASN A 2 -9.48 14.90 15.25
CA ASN A 2 -9.84 13.83 14.32
C ASN A 2 -8.53 13.20 13.77
N ASN A 3 -8.15 12.02 14.27
CA ASN A 3 -6.91 11.31 13.89
C ASN A 3 -7.00 10.63 12.51
N SER A 4 -8.02 11.02 11.72
CA SER A 4 -8.26 10.44 10.40
C SER A 4 -7.28 11.00 9.37
N LEU A 5 -6.49 10.11 8.75
CA LEU A 5 -5.56 10.43 7.67
C LEU A 5 -6.28 10.50 6.32
N LEU A 6 -7.20 9.56 6.07
CA LEU A 6 -8.05 9.51 4.89
C LEU A 6 -9.51 9.30 5.31
N GLN A 7 -10.43 9.97 4.65
CA GLN A 7 -11.88 9.77 4.79
C GLN A 7 -12.50 9.54 3.42
N VAL A 8 -13.38 8.56 3.35
CA VAL A 8 -14.18 8.23 2.18
C VAL A 8 -15.65 8.45 2.56
N ARG A 9 -16.37 9.24 1.77
CA ARG A 9 -17.77 9.61 2.01
C ARG A 9 -18.61 9.33 0.78
N ASP A 10 -19.64 8.51 0.94
CA ASP A 10 -20.63 8.16 -0.07
C ASP A 10 -20.06 7.79 -1.44
N LEU A 11 -18.86 7.17 -1.41
CA LEU A 11 -18.08 6.87 -2.61
C LEU A 11 -18.77 5.77 -3.41
N SER A 12 -19.04 6.05 -4.69
CA SER A 12 -19.68 5.10 -5.58
C SER A 12 -18.98 5.01 -6.93
N LYS A 13 -18.98 3.77 -7.50
CA LYS A 13 -18.43 3.48 -8.82
C LYS A 13 -19.11 2.29 -9.45
N ALA A 14 -19.51 2.46 -10.73
CA ALA A 14 -20.02 1.39 -11.55
C ALA A 14 -19.32 1.35 -12.92
N PHE A 15 -19.28 0.19 -13.53
CA PHE A 15 -18.83 -0.05 -14.90
C PHE A 15 -19.97 -0.71 -15.67
N GLY A 16 -20.70 0.08 -16.45
CA GLY A 16 -21.96 -0.38 -17.02
C GLY A 16 -22.93 -0.84 -15.93
N ASN A 17 -23.35 -2.09 -15.96
CA ASN A 17 -24.25 -2.67 -14.96
C ASN A 17 -23.54 -3.26 -13.72
N VAL A 18 -22.21 -3.23 -13.68
CA VAL A 18 -21.44 -3.80 -12.56
C VAL A 18 -21.11 -2.72 -11.55
N VAL A 19 -21.74 -2.77 -10.38
CA VAL A 19 -21.45 -1.87 -9.26
C VAL A 19 -20.25 -2.41 -8.47
N THR A 20 -19.16 -1.65 -8.41
CA THR A 20 -17.92 -2.04 -7.74
C THR A 20 -17.67 -1.29 -6.42
N ALA A 21 -18.35 -0.17 -6.23
CA ALA A 21 -18.43 0.59 -4.98
C ALA A 21 -19.81 1.23 -4.89
N LYS A 22 -20.47 1.11 -3.73
CA LYS A 22 -21.81 1.66 -3.52
C LYS A 22 -21.91 2.31 -2.16
N ASN A 23 -21.94 3.65 -2.16
CA ASN A 23 -22.03 4.49 -0.96
C ASN A 23 -21.03 4.07 0.13
N LEU A 24 -19.78 3.85 -0.26
CA LEU A 24 -18.74 3.46 0.69
C LEU A 24 -18.43 4.63 1.63
N ASN A 25 -18.47 4.33 2.93
CA ASN A 25 -18.16 5.26 4.00
C ASN A 25 -17.19 4.60 4.98
N PHE A 26 -15.97 5.11 5.09
CA PHE A 26 -14.98 4.70 6.09
C PHE A 26 -13.89 5.74 6.24
N SER A 27 -13.06 5.60 7.24
CA SER A 27 -11.89 6.45 7.42
C SER A 27 -10.67 5.59 7.74
N LEU A 28 -9.46 6.07 7.44
CA LEU A 28 -8.20 5.43 7.84
C LEU A 28 -7.50 6.34 8.84
N ALA A 29 -7.18 5.80 10.00
CA ALA A 29 -6.47 6.53 11.04
C ALA A 29 -4.96 6.52 10.77
N ARG A 30 -4.26 7.57 11.19
CA ARG A 30 -2.81 7.66 11.08
C ARG A 30 -2.14 6.60 11.98
N GLY A 31 -1.14 5.90 11.42
CA GLY A 31 -0.34 4.91 12.14
C GLY A 31 -1.03 3.58 12.41
N VAL A 32 -2.30 3.40 12.02
CA VAL A 32 -3.04 2.13 12.19
C VAL A 32 -2.85 1.26 10.95
N LEU A 33 -2.26 0.10 11.14
CA LEU A 33 -2.11 -0.90 10.07
C LEU A 33 -3.47 -1.52 9.77
N THR A 34 -4.01 -1.16 8.61
CA THR A 34 -5.36 -1.57 8.20
C THR A 34 -5.29 -2.55 7.04
N SER A 35 -6.06 -3.64 7.10
CA SER A 35 -6.28 -4.50 5.92
C SER A 35 -7.65 -4.27 5.30
N ILE A 36 -7.69 -4.31 3.97
CA ILE A 36 -8.92 -4.34 3.18
C ILE A 36 -9.03 -5.74 2.57
N ILE A 37 -10.06 -6.47 2.95
CA ILE A 37 -10.31 -7.83 2.51
C ILE A 37 -11.64 -7.96 1.80
N GLY A 38 -11.85 -9.08 1.13
CA GLY A 38 -13.08 -9.42 0.44
C GLY A 38 -12.84 -10.51 -0.60
N PRO A 39 -13.85 -11.25 -1.04
CA PRO A 39 -13.72 -12.25 -2.11
C PRO A 39 -13.31 -11.60 -3.44
N ASN A 40 -12.99 -12.44 -4.42
CA ASN A 40 -12.74 -11.98 -5.78
C ASN A 40 -13.99 -11.27 -6.34
N GLY A 41 -13.78 -10.13 -6.99
CA GLY A 41 -14.88 -9.30 -7.47
C GLY A 41 -15.55 -8.41 -6.42
N ALA A 42 -15.10 -8.39 -5.15
CA ALA A 42 -15.68 -7.55 -4.10
C ALA A 42 -15.53 -6.04 -4.33
N GLY A 43 -14.63 -5.62 -5.25
CA GLY A 43 -14.35 -4.21 -5.55
C GLY A 43 -13.06 -3.67 -4.95
N LYS A 44 -12.22 -4.51 -4.31
CA LYS A 44 -10.95 -4.09 -3.65
C LYS A 44 -10.02 -3.32 -4.57
N SER A 45 -9.65 -3.90 -5.71
CA SER A 45 -8.74 -3.26 -6.67
C SER A 45 -9.33 -1.98 -7.26
N THR A 46 -10.66 -1.96 -7.50
CA THR A 46 -11.35 -0.75 -7.95
C THR A 46 -11.30 0.34 -6.90
N LEU A 47 -11.56 0.02 -5.64
CA LEU A 47 -11.47 0.97 -4.53
C LEU A 47 -10.05 1.57 -4.44
N ILE A 48 -9.01 0.73 -4.47
CA ILE A 48 -7.63 1.22 -4.45
C ILE A 48 -7.33 2.10 -5.66
N ASN A 49 -7.77 1.72 -6.86
CA ASN A 49 -7.61 2.53 -8.07
C ASN A 49 -8.30 3.89 -7.94
N ILE A 50 -9.46 3.96 -7.31
CA ILE A 50 -10.16 5.23 -7.05
C ILE A 50 -9.38 6.05 -6.01
N LEU A 51 -8.99 5.45 -4.89
CA LEU A 51 -8.27 6.15 -3.82
C LEU A 51 -6.91 6.69 -4.28
N THR A 52 -6.25 5.98 -5.19
CA THR A 52 -4.95 6.38 -5.75
C THR A 52 -5.04 7.28 -6.98
N GLY A 53 -6.24 7.48 -7.53
CA GLY A 53 -6.50 8.43 -8.62
C GLY A 53 -6.36 7.86 -10.03
N PHE A 54 -6.28 6.53 -10.18
CA PHE A 54 -6.28 5.86 -11.50
C PHE A 54 -7.63 5.87 -12.17
N ILE A 55 -8.70 5.81 -11.35
CA ILE A 55 -10.08 5.79 -11.81
C ILE A 55 -10.83 6.87 -11.04
N PRO A 56 -11.55 7.78 -11.68
CA PRO A 56 -12.41 8.72 -10.98
C PRO A 56 -13.63 7.98 -10.41
N PRO A 57 -14.12 8.36 -9.21
CA PRO A 57 -15.42 7.89 -8.72
C PRO A 57 -16.55 8.50 -9.55
N ASP A 58 -17.72 7.89 -9.51
CA ASP A 58 -18.94 8.46 -10.12
C ASP A 58 -19.59 9.46 -9.18
N SER A 59 -19.51 9.22 -7.86
CA SER A 59 -19.98 10.16 -6.82
C SER A 59 -19.21 9.94 -5.51
N GLY A 60 -19.41 10.87 -4.55
CA GLY A 60 -18.78 10.83 -3.24
C GLY A 60 -17.50 11.66 -3.15
N GLU A 61 -16.87 11.62 -1.98
CA GLU A 61 -15.72 12.43 -1.66
C GLU A 61 -14.58 11.61 -1.06
N ILE A 62 -13.34 12.00 -1.39
CA ILE A 62 -12.11 11.47 -0.82
C ILE A 62 -11.36 12.62 -0.18
N ILE A 63 -11.24 12.60 1.14
CA ILE A 63 -10.56 13.63 1.92
C ILE A 63 -9.27 13.07 2.47
N PHE A 64 -8.12 13.61 2.10
CA PHE A 64 -6.80 13.20 2.58
C PHE A 64 -6.13 14.35 3.33
N GLN A 65 -5.78 14.11 4.61
CA GLN A 65 -5.23 15.13 5.50
C GLN A 65 -6.08 16.42 5.54
N GLY A 66 -7.40 16.26 5.54
CA GLY A 66 -8.37 17.39 5.57
C GLY A 66 -8.56 18.11 4.24
N LYS A 67 -7.93 17.65 3.15
CA LYS A 67 -8.09 18.22 1.80
C LYS A 67 -8.89 17.27 0.93
N ASP A 68 -9.85 17.81 0.19
CA ASP A 68 -10.53 17.06 -0.86
C ASP A 68 -9.54 16.77 -2.01
N ILE A 69 -9.37 15.47 -2.29
CA ILE A 69 -8.52 14.96 -3.37
C ILE A 69 -9.32 14.18 -4.41
N THR A 70 -10.64 14.23 -4.38
CA THR A 70 -11.53 13.41 -5.20
C THR A 70 -11.21 13.49 -6.68
N ARG A 71 -10.89 14.68 -7.17
CA ARG A 71 -10.55 14.94 -8.58
C ARG A 71 -9.06 15.14 -8.84
N GLU A 72 -8.21 15.01 -7.81
CA GLU A 72 -6.77 15.17 -7.97
C GLU A 72 -6.17 14.01 -8.74
N PRO A 73 -5.29 14.26 -9.73
CA PRO A 73 -4.62 13.24 -10.51
C PRO A 73 -3.57 12.50 -9.65
N ILE A 74 -3.11 11.34 -10.15
CA ILE A 74 -2.16 10.44 -9.46
C ILE A 74 -0.92 11.17 -8.97
N ASP A 75 -0.27 11.95 -9.85
CA ASP A 75 0.97 12.65 -9.53
C ASP A 75 0.80 13.65 -8.39
N ARG A 76 -0.39 14.27 -8.30
CA ARG A 76 -0.73 15.17 -7.21
C ARG A 76 -0.92 14.40 -5.91
N ARG A 77 -1.64 13.27 -5.94
CA ARG A 77 -1.84 12.41 -4.76
C ARG A 77 -0.52 11.85 -4.24
N VAL A 78 0.38 11.42 -5.12
CA VAL A 78 1.73 10.98 -4.74
C VAL A 78 2.50 12.10 -4.05
N ARG A 79 2.48 13.33 -4.58
CA ARG A 79 3.12 14.50 -3.94
C ARG A 79 2.51 14.87 -2.59
N LEU A 80 1.24 14.56 -2.36
CA LEU A 80 0.59 14.73 -1.06
C LEU A 80 0.96 13.60 -0.09
N GLY A 81 1.62 12.54 -0.57
CA GLY A 81 2.06 11.39 0.23
C GLY A 81 1.09 10.21 0.23
N LEU A 82 0.17 10.11 -0.74
CA LEU A 82 -0.67 8.95 -0.94
C LEU A 82 -0.10 8.09 -2.06
N CYS A 83 0.47 6.93 -1.72
CA CYS A 83 1.19 6.06 -2.65
C CYS A 83 0.63 4.64 -2.65
N ARG A 84 0.95 3.89 -3.70
CA ARG A 84 0.70 2.44 -3.82
C ARG A 84 1.97 1.75 -4.32
N SER A 85 2.34 0.59 -3.74
CA SER A 85 3.63 -0.06 -3.99
C SER A 85 3.84 -0.52 -5.44
N PHE A 86 2.80 -1.01 -6.12
CA PHE A 86 2.92 -1.61 -7.46
C PHE A 86 2.85 -0.63 -8.62
N GLN A 87 2.45 0.61 -8.37
CA GLN A 87 2.23 1.60 -9.42
C GLN A 87 3.39 2.59 -9.54
N VAL A 88 4.25 2.65 -8.52
CA VAL A 88 5.44 3.51 -8.50
C VAL A 88 6.71 2.73 -8.87
N ALA A 89 6.69 1.40 -8.69
CA ALA A 89 7.90 0.60 -8.73
C ALA A 89 8.03 -0.27 -9.99
N ASN A 90 8.38 0.33 -11.11
CA ASN A 90 9.13 -0.41 -12.11
C ASN A 90 10.54 -0.64 -11.57
N VAL A 91 10.82 -1.84 -11.06
CA VAL A 91 12.17 -2.24 -10.69
C VAL A 91 13.02 -2.33 -11.96
N PHE A 92 14.04 -1.51 -12.05
CA PHE A 92 15.01 -1.56 -13.14
C PHE A 92 15.99 -2.69 -12.87
N GLY A 93 15.76 -3.85 -13.51
CA GLY A 93 16.50 -5.07 -13.23
C GLY A 93 18.03 -4.98 -13.42
N HIS A 94 18.49 -4.16 -14.36
CA HIS A 94 19.91 -3.94 -14.65
C HIS A 94 20.59 -2.93 -13.72
N LEU A 95 19.82 -2.15 -12.96
CA LEU A 95 20.34 -1.22 -11.97
C LEU A 95 20.54 -1.95 -10.63
N SER A 96 21.49 -1.47 -9.83
CA SER A 96 21.69 -1.91 -8.45
C SER A 96 20.49 -1.53 -7.56
N LEU A 97 20.39 -2.14 -6.38
CA LEU A 97 19.39 -1.77 -5.40
C LEU A 97 19.52 -0.29 -5.00
N PHE A 98 20.77 0.15 -4.81
CA PHE A 98 21.08 1.55 -4.51
C PHE A 98 20.51 2.49 -5.58
N GLU A 99 20.76 2.22 -6.85
CA GLU A 99 20.29 3.05 -7.96
C GLU A 99 18.75 3.05 -8.08
N ASN A 100 18.10 1.90 -7.87
CA ASN A 100 16.65 1.80 -7.85
C ASN A 100 16.00 2.70 -6.79
N ILE A 101 16.57 2.75 -5.58
CA ILE A 101 16.08 3.63 -4.50
C ILE A 101 16.48 5.09 -4.73
N ALA A 102 17.66 5.34 -5.30
CA ALA A 102 18.15 6.70 -5.54
C ALA A 102 17.26 7.48 -6.52
N ILE A 103 16.67 6.81 -7.53
CA ILE A 103 15.79 7.45 -8.52
C ILE A 103 14.64 8.23 -7.86
N PRO A 104 13.75 7.60 -7.05
CA PRO A 104 12.67 8.31 -6.39
C PRO A 104 13.15 9.31 -5.33
N VAL A 105 14.26 9.04 -4.61
CA VAL A 105 14.85 10.02 -3.68
C VAL A 105 15.21 11.31 -4.39
N LEU A 106 15.89 11.24 -5.53
CA LEU A 106 16.25 12.41 -6.35
C LEU A 106 15.02 13.14 -6.91
N ALA A 107 13.99 12.37 -7.29
CA ALA A 107 12.75 12.95 -7.81
C ALA A 107 12.03 13.79 -6.73
N VAL A 108 11.97 13.31 -5.49
CA VAL A 108 11.39 14.03 -4.35
C VAL A 108 12.19 15.28 -4.00
N GLU A 109 13.51 15.20 -4.02
CA GLU A 109 14.41 16.34 -3.72
C GLU A 109 14.51 17.37 -4.85
N ARG A 110 13.82 17.12 -5.99
CA ARG A 110 13.89 17.96 -7.22
C ARG A 110 15.33 18.09 -7.78
N LYS A 111 16.19 17.13 -7.45
CA LYS A 111 17.59 17.05 -7.92
C LYS A 111 17.73 16.20 -9.19
N ALA A 112 16.64 15.87 -9.88
CA ALA A 112 16.64 14.99 -11.07
C ALA A 112 17.59 15.44 -12.19
N LYS A 113 17.91 16.75 -12.27
CA LYS A 113 18.92 17.28 -13.20
C LYS A 113 20.36 16.90 -12.82
N SER A 114 20.59 16.45 -11.59
CA SER A 114 21.90 16.02 -11.09
C SER A 114 22.22 14.55 -11.31
N PHE A 115 21.30 13.79 -11.91
CA PHE A 115 21.49 12.35 -12.18
C PHE A 115 22.76 12.05 -12.99
N LEU A 116 23.17 12.97 -13.88
CA LEU A 116 24.39 12.88 -14.69
C LEU A 116 25.69 13.20 -13.90
N ARG A 117 25.60 13.75 -12.69
CA ARG A 117 26.75 14.02 -11.83
C ARG A 117 26.67 13.16 -10.55
N SER A 118 27.06 11.89 -10.70
CA SER A 118 27.44 11.00 -9.59
C SER A 118 26.54 11.09 -8.33
N VAL A 119 25.37 10.45 -8.39
CA VAL A 119 24.50 10.19 -7.21
C VAL A 119 25.29 9.66 -6.02
N ALA A 120 26.33 8.86 -6.29
CA ALA A 120 27.27 8.32 -5.28
C ALA A 120 28.12 9.39 -4.57
N LYS A 121 28.22 10.63 -5.09
CA LYS A 121 28.97 11.74 -4.48
C LYS A 121 28.11 12.68 -3.64
N ASP A 122 26.76 12.61 -3.75
CA ASP A 122 25.87 13.38 -2.88
C ASP A 122 25.68 12.60 -1.57
N GLY A 123 26.39 13.02 -0.52
CA GLY A 123 26.38 12.33 0.79
C GLY A 123 25.01 12.31 1.46
N GLU A 124 24.10 13.26 1.15
CA GLU A 124 22.74 13.28 1.70
C GLU A 124 21.87 12.23 1.00
N VAL A 125 21.92 12.17 -0.33
CA VAL A 125 21.19 11.15 -1.12
C VAL A 125 21.65 9.76 -0.70
N ARG A 126 22.97 9.55 -0.56
CA ARG A 126 23.52 8.25 -0.13
C ARG A 126 22.98 7.84 1.23
N LYS A 127 23.01 8.73 2.22
CA LYS A 127 22.49 8.45 3.58
C LYS A 127 21.01 8.08 3.56
N GLU A 128 20.21 8.78 2.76
CA GLU A 128 18.77 8.48 2.66
C GLU A 128 18.52 7.13 1.98
N VAL A 129 19.25 6.82 0.90
CA VAL A 129 19.18 5.52 0.22
C VAL A 129 19.59 4.38 1.15
N ASP A 130 20.74 4.53 1.83
CA ASP A 130 21.24 3.52 2.78
C ASP A 130 20.25 3.29 3.92
N LYS A 131 19.64 4.36 4.46
CA LYS A 131 18.59 4.29 5.49
C LYS A 131 17.36 3.50 4.99
N ILE A 132 16.92 3.74 3.75
CA ILE A 132 15.76 3.02 3.18
C ILE A 132 16.10 1.55 2.97
N LEU A 133 17.28 1.25 2.41
CA LEU A 133 17.75 -0.12 2.21
C LEU A 133 17.88 -0.88 3.53
N ASP A 134 18.38 -0.23 4.58
CA ASP A 134 18.45 -0.80 5.92
C ASP A 134 17.07 -1.14 6.46
N ARG A 135 16.11 -0.23 6.35
CA ARG A 135 14.72 -0.41 6.81
C ARG A 135 14.01 -1.58 6.13
N VAL A 136 14.32 -1.85 4.87
CA VAL A 136 13.76 -3.01 4.15
C VAL A 136 14.66 -4.25 4.23
N GLY A 137 15.77 -4.19 4.99
CA GLY A 137 16.67 -5.32 5.23
C GLY A 137 17.52 -5.71 4.01
N LEU A 138 17.81 -4.78 3.11
CA LEU A 138 18.55 -5.01 1.86
C LEU A 138 19.87 -4.24 1.77
N LEU A 139 20.31 -3.58 2.84
CA LEU A 139 21.51 -2.72 2.81
C LEU A 139 22.78 -3.50 2.39
N SER A 140 22.95 -4.74 2.86
CA SER A 140 24.10 -5.58 2.51
C SER A 140 24.17 -5.95 1.02
N GLN A 141 23.04 -5.84 0.32
CA GLN A 141 22.90 -6.11 -1.12
C GLN A 141 22.84 -4.83 -1.97
N SER A 142 23.17 -3.67 -1.44
CA SER A 142 22.99 -2.36 -2.08
C SER A 142 23.57 -2.28 -3.51
N HIS A 143 24.68 -2.98 -3.78
CA HIS A 143 25.37 -3.00 -5.08
C HIS A 143 24.94 -4.14 -6.01
N VAL A 144 24.07 -5.04 -5.56
CA VAL A 144 23.58 -6.17 -6.36
C VAL A 144 22.59 -5.64 -7.41
N PRO A 145 22.63 -6.11 -8.67
CA PRO A 145 21.60 -5.81 -9.66
C PRO A 145 20.25 -6.39 -9.23
N ALA A 146 19.18 -5.62 -9.40
CA ALA A 146 17.85 -6.04 -8.97
C ALA A 146 17.33 -7.30 -9.68
N SER A 147 17.87 -7.63 -10.87
CA SER A 147 17.59 -8.88 -11.58
C SER A 147 18.11 -10.14 -10.89
N ALA A 148 19.08 -10.01 -9.98
CA ALA A 148 19.66 -11.14 -9.24
C ALA A 148 18.93 -11.43 -7.91
N LEU A 149 17.92 -10.63 -7.54
CA LEU A 149 17.18 -10.81 -6.30
C LEU A 149 16.24 -12.01 -6.33
N SER A 150 16.05 -12.63 -5.17
CA SER A 150 14.92 -13.53 -4.92
C SER A 150 13.58 -12.78 -5.09
N HIS A 151 12.49 -13.54 -5.21
CA HIS A 151 11.16 -12.95 -5.31
C HIS A 151 10.81 -12.11 -4.08
N GLY A 152 11.13 -12.61 -2.89
CA GLY A 152 10.92 -11.91 -1.63
C GLY A 152 11.75 -10.62 -1.51
N ASP A 153 13.05 -10.68 -1.85
CA ASP A 153 13.93 -9.50 -1.81
C ASP A 153 13.50 -8.43 -2.82
N ARG A 154 13.03 -8.86 -4.00
CA ARG A 154 12.48 -7.94 -5.00
C ARG A 154 11.25 -7.21 -4.45
N ARG A 155 10.38 -7.90 -3.70
CA ARG A 155 9.22 -7.30 -3.06
C ARG A 155 9.61 -6.28 -1.98
N LEU A 156 10.63 -6.59 -1.18
CA LEU A 156 11.19 -5.65 -0.20
C LEU A 156 11.79 -4.42 -0.90
N LEU A 157 12.46 -4.59 -2.04
CA LEU A 157 12.96 -3.48 -2.85
C LEU A 157 11.80 -2.60 -3.35
N GLU A 158 10.69 -3.18 -3.82
CA GLU A 158 9.50 -2.44 -4.24
C GLU A 158 8.91 -1.60 -3.10
N VAL A 159 8.86 -2.16 -1.88
CA VAL A 159 8.47 -1.40 -0.68
C VAL A 159 9.45 -0.26 -0.43
N GLY A 160 10.75 -0.50 -0.53
CA GLY A 160 11.79 0.52 -0.39
C GLY A 160 11.64 1.66 -1.40
N ILE A 161 11.41 1.35 -2.68
CA ILE A 161 11.15 2.34 -3.73
C ILE A 161 9.91 3.19 -3.39
N ALA A 162 8.85 2.57 -2.89
CA ALA A 162 7.65 3.29 -2.46
C ALA A 162 7.93 4.18 -1.24
N LEU A 163 8.72 3.73 -0.26
CA LEU A 163 9.14 4.52 0.90
C LEU A 163 9.99 5.74 0.51
N ALA A 164 10.80 5.63 -0.55
CA ALA A 164 11.62 6.73 -1.06
C ALA A 164 10.77 7.92 -1.57
N ALA A 165 9.51 7.70 -1.93
CA ALA A 165 8.56 8.76 -2.24
C ALA A 165 8.06 9.51 -0.99
N ARG A 166 8.51 9.14 0.22
CA ARG A 166 8.11 9.71 1.52
C ARG A 166 6.59 9.68 1.73
N PRO A 167 5.96 8.51 1.59
CA PRO A 167 4.51 8.41 1.73
C PRO A 167 4.05 8.69 3.16
N ARG A 168 2.85 9.22 3.30
CA ARG A 168 2.11 9.26 4.58
C ARG A 168 1.11 8.11 4.68
N LEU A 169 0.60 7.67 3.52
CA LEU A 169 -0.27 6.52 3.36
C LEU A 169 0.24 5.67 2.19
N LEU A 170 0.55 4.41 2.46
CA LEU A 170 1.04 3.45 1.47
C LEU A 170 0.11 2.25 1.37
N PHE A 171 -0.48 2.07 0.20
CA PHE A 171 -1.23 0.87 -0.14
C PHE A 171 -0.27 -0.23 -0.62
N LEU A 172 -0.37 -1.41 -0.03
CA LEU A 172 0.32 -2.63 -0.44
C LEU A 172 -0.73 -3.62 -0.98
N ASP A 173 -0.62 -3.96 -2.25
CA ASP A 173 -1.56 -4.86 -2.92
C ASP A 173 -0.93 -6.26 -3.00
N GLU A 174 -1.53 -7.21 -2.29
CA GLU A 174 -1.09 -8.61 -2.18
C GLU A 174 0.44 -8.74 -1.97
N PRO A 175 0.99 -8.13 -0.90
CA PRO A 175 2.44 -8.09 -0.71
C PRO A 175 3.09 -9.46 -0.56
N THR A 176 2.31 -10.50 -0.26
CA THR A 176 2.80 -11.86 -0.03
C THR A 176 2.46 -12.86 -1.14
N ALA A 177 1.85 -12.40 -2.25
CA ALA A 177 1.43 -13.27 -3.33
C ALA A 177 2.61 -14.04 -3.97
N GLY A 178 2.42 -15.35 -4.17
CA GLY A 178 3.41 -16.22 -4.83
C GLY A 178 4.65 -16.55 -4.00
N MET A 179 4.66 -16.25 -2.70
CA MET A 179 5.82 -16.46 -1.83
C MET A 179 5.76 -17.78 -1.07
N ASN A 180 6.94 -18.36 -0.82
CA ASN A 180 7.06 -19.43 0.14
C ASN A 180 6.84 -18.91 1.59
N PRO A 181 6.56 -19.82 2.57
CA PRO A 181 6.26 -19.41 3.95
C PRO A 181 7.35 -18.57 4.64
N VAL A 182 8.64 -18.82 4.32
CA VAL A 182 9.77 -18.10 4.93
C VAL A 182 9.84 -16.67 4.41
N GLU A 183 9.76 -16.48 3.09
CA GLU A 183 9.72 -15.15 2.47
C GLU A 183 8.52 -14.34 2.96
N ARG A 184 7.35 -14.99 3.03
CA ARG A 184 6.11 -14.40 3.53
C ARG A 184 6.29 -13.87 4.95
N THR A 185 6.79 -14.70 5.87
CA THR A 185 7.03 -14.28 7.26
C THR A 185 7.97 -13.08 7.34
N ARG A 186 9.05 -13.08 6.54
CA ARG A 186 10.02 -11.97 6.50
C ARG A 186 9.38 -10.66 6.03
N ILE A 187 8.57 -10.70 4.99
CA ILE A 187 7.88 -9.50 4.47
C ILE A 187 6.86 -8.97 5.47
N LEU A 188 6.05 -9.84 6.07
CA LEU A 188 5.07 -9.43 7.07
C LEU A 188 5.73 -8.80 8.30
N GLN A 189 6.85 -9.38 8.76
CA GLN A 189 7.62 -8.80 9.86
C GLN A 189 8.17 -7.43 9.47
N ASN A 190 8.74 -7.28 8.27
CA ASN A 190 9.26 -5.99 7.79
C ASN A 190 8.16 -4.92 7.71
N ILE A 191 6.97 -5.26 7.18
CA ILE A 191 5.83 -4.33 7.14
C ILE A 191 5.38 -3.93 8.54
N ARG A 192 5.35 -4.89 9.48
CA ARG A 192 5.01 -4.62 10.89
C ARG A 192 6.00 -3.65 11.52
N ASP A 193 7.31 -3.90 11.35
CA ASP A 193 8.36 -3.05 11.89
C ASP A 193 8.30 -1.64 11.29
N LEU A 194 8.09 -1.53 9.98
CA LEU A 194 7.89 -0.24 9.30
C LEU A 194 6.67 0.51 9.82
N SER A 195 5.55 -0.19 10.07
CA SER A 195 4.33 0.41 10.63
C SER A 195 4.54 0.90 12.06
N ALA A 196 5.24 0.13 12.89
CA ALA A 196 5.50 0.46 14.28
C ALA A 196 6.32 1.76 14.46
N HIS A 197 7.12 2.16 13.46
CA HIS A 197 7.81 3.45 13.47
C HIS A 197 6.87 4.65 13.34
N GLY A 198 5.62 4.46 12.93
CA GLY A 198 4.57 5.50 12.89
C GLY A 198 4.76 6.60 11.83
N GLU A 199 5.83 6.56 11.03
CA GLU A 199 6.08 7.56 9.97
C GLU A 199 5.13 7.39 8.78
N VAL A 200 4.80 6.14 8.46
CA VAL A 200 3.95 5.75 7.33
C VAL A 200 2.76 4.95 7.83
N THR A 201 1.57 5.27 7.33
CA THR A 201 0.37 4.46 7.55
C THR A 201 0.28 3.44 6.42
N PHE A 202 0.11 2.16 6.76
CA PHE A 202 0.00 1.09 5.78
C PHE A 202 -1.44 0.63 5.63
N VAL A 203 -1.85 0.38 4.40
CA VAL A 203 -3.08 -0.33 4.07
C VAL A 203 -2.74 -1.51 3.19
N ILE A 204 -3.10 -2.70 3.63
CA ILE A 204 -2.81 -3.95 2.94
C ILE A 204 -4.09 -4.46 2.30
N VAL A 205 -4.01 -4.83 1.03
CA VAL A 205 -5.08 -5.56 0.35
C VAL A 205 -4.66 -7.00 0.24
N GLU A 206 -5.37 -7.88 0.92
CA GLU A 206 -5.05 -9.31 0.98
C GLU A 206 -6.32 -10.15 0.92
N HIS A 207 -6.16 -11.39 0.50
CA HIS A 207 -7.22 -12.40 0.53
C HIS A 207 -6.89 -13.56 1.50
N ASP A 208 -5.65 -13.62 1.98
CA ASP A 208 -5.22 -14.60 2.96
C ASP A 208 -5.54 -14.12 4.38
N MET A 209 -6.50 -14.81 5.02
CA MET A 209 -7.02 -14.43 6.32
C MET A 209 -5.97 -14.56 7.44
N ASP A 210 -5.07 -15.55 7.35
CA ASP A 210 -4.02 -15.74 8.36
C ASP A 210 -3.04 -14.57 8.35
N VAL A 211 -2.70 -14.05 7.16
CA VAL A 211 -1.91 -12.84 7.00
C VAL A 211 -2.62 -11.65 7.65
N VAL A 212 -3.87 -11.44 7.26
CA VAL A 212 -4.67 -10.30 7.71
C VAL A 212 -4.78 -10.28 9.22
N PHE A 213 -5.18 -11.39 9.84
CA PHE A 213 -5.39 -11.47 11.27
C PHE A 213 -4.11 -11.43 12.10
N SER A 214 -3.00 -11.89 11.55
CA SER A 214 -1.71 -11.83 12.24
C SER A 214 -1.07 -10.44 12.22
N LEU A 215 -1.39 -9.62 11.21
CA LEU A 215 -0.68 -8.38 10.94
C LEU A 215 -1.47 -7.12 11.30
N SER A 216 -2.79 -7.14 11.06
CA SER A 216 -3.59 -5.91 11.05
C SER A 216 -4.15 -5.55 12.42
N GLU A 217 -4.18 -4.27 12.72
CA GLU A 217 -4.87 -3.71 13.88
C GLU A 217 -6.36 -3.44 13.57
N ARG A 218 -6.67 -3.24 12.28
CA ARG A 218 -8.03 -3.01 11.79
C ARG A 218 -8.24 -3.72 10.47
N VAL A 219 -9.45 -4.23 10.28
CA VAL A 219 -9.86 -4.93 9.05
C VAL A 219 -11.15 -4.31 8.53
N ILE A 220 -11.15 -3.96 7.24
CA ILE A 220 -12.33 -3.51 6.50
C ILE A 220 -12.69 -4.61 5.50
N VAL A 221 -13.93 -5.09 5.56
CA VAL A 221 -14.40 -6.17 4.70
C VAL A 221 -15.30 -5.61 3.61
N LEU A 222 -14.90 -5.83 2.36
CA LEU A 222 -15.69 -5.48 1.19
C LEU A 222 -16.41 -6.71 0.62
N TYR A 223 -17.67 -6.53 0.27
CA TYR A 223 -18.48 -7.53 -0.42
C TYR A 223 -19.42 -6.86 -1.39
N ARG A 224 -19.35 -7.24 -2.68
CA ARG A 224 -20.23 -6.70 -3.75
C ARG A 224 -20.34 -5.17 -3.73
N GLY A 225 -19.21 -4.50 -3.54
CA GLY A 225 -19.15 -3.04 -3.51
C GLY A 225 -19.63 -2.37 -2.22
N HIS A 226 -19.87 -3.12 -1.15
CA HIS A 226 -20.26 -2.60 0.17
C HIS A 226 -19.23 -2.93 1.23
N VAL A 227 -19.13 -2.10 2.27
CA VAL A 227 -18.43 -2.45 3.52
C VAL A 227 -19.40 -3.24 4.37
N ILE A 228 -19.10 -4.53 4.64
CA ILE A 228 -19.91 -5.43 5.47
C ILE A 228 -19.30 -5.67 6.86
N GLY A 229 -18.06 -5.25 7.08
CA GLY A 229 -17.37 -5.33 8.36
C GLY A 229 -16.28 -4.28 8.43
N ASP A 230 -16.11 -3.70 9.62
CA ASP A 230 -15.08 -2.70 9.93
C ASP A 230 -14.79 -2.74 11.43
N GLY A 231 -13.59 -3.14 11.82
CA GLY A 231 -13.22 -3.29 13.23
C GLY A 231 -11.90 -4.01 13.44
N THR A 232 -11.63 -4.44 14.68
CA THR A 232 -10.47 -5.29 14.97
C THR A 232 -10.62 -6.67 14.31
N PRO A 233 -9.51 -7.41 14.13
CA PRO A 233 -9.57 -8.79 13.62
C PRO A 233 -10.60 -9.65 14.33
N GLU A 234 -10.69 -9.56 15.67
CA GLU A 234 -11.64 -10.32 16.50
C GLU A 234 -13.10 -9.91 16.23
N GLN A 235 -13.37 -8.61 16.11
CA GLN A 235 -14.69 -8.09 15.80
C GLN A 235 -15.17 -8.56 14.43
N VAL A 236 -14.26 -8.54 13.42
CA VAL A 236 -14.56 -8.97 12.06
C VAL A 236 -14.81 -10.48 12.00
N LYS A 237 -14.00 -11.29 12.71
CA LYS A 237 -14.23 -12.75 12.84
C LYS A 237 -15.59 -13.08 13.48
N GLY A 238 -16.02 -12.24 14.43
CA GLY A 238 -17.32 -12.41 15.11
C GLY A 238 -18.53 -11.92 14.32
N ASN A 239 -18.33 -11.18 13.23
CA ASN A 239 -19.43 -10.60 12.45
C ASN A 239 -20.17 -11.67 11.64
N PRO A 240 -21.50 -11.88 11.85
CA PRO A 240 -22.26 -12.91 11.14
C PRO A 240 -22.27 -12.76 9.63
N GLN A 241 -22.36 -11.53 9.11
CA GLN A 241 -22.34 -11.26 7.65
C GLN A 241 -20.98 -11.62 7.03
N VAL A 242 -19.88 -11.35 7.75
CA VAL A 242 -18.53 -11.72 7.29
C VAL A 242 -18.38 -13.24 7.29
N ARG A 243 -18.87 -13.91 8.34
CA ARG A 243 -18.82 -15.37 8.44
C ARG A 243 -19.62 -16.04 7.32
N GLU A 244 -20.80 -15.55 7.00
CA GLU A 244 -21.61 -16.05 5.89
C GLU A 244 -20.89 -15.97 4.56
N VAL A 245 -20.22 -14.82 4.28
CA VAL A 245 -19.50 -14.60 3.02
C VAL A 245 -18.25 -15.48 2.88
N TYR A 246 -17.53 -15.76 3.98
CA TYR A 246 -16.28 -16.51 3.94
C TYR A 246 -16.43 -17.99 4.30
N LEU A 247 -17.42 -18.38 5.13
CA LEU A 247 -17.66 -19.76 5.56
C LEU A 247 -18.83 -20.41 4.82
N GLY A 248 -19.78 -19.62 4.29
CA GLY A 248 -20.88 -20.14 3.49
C GLY A 248 -20.45 -20.73 2.14
N GLU A 249 -19.23 -20.39 1.66
CA GLU A 249 -18.62 -21.02 0.48
C GLU A 249 -17.91 -22.35 0.80
N GLU A 250 -17.68 -22.67 2.09
CA GLU A 250 -17.05 -23.93 2.55
C GLU A 250 -18.07 -25.00 2.98
N VAL A 251 -19.38 -24.70 3.01
CA VAL A 251 -20.43 -25.59 3.53
C VAL A 251 -21.31 -26.17 2.40
N THR A 252 -20.95 -25.96 1.16
CA THR A 252 -21.48 -26.66 -0.02
C THR A 252 -20.38 -27.48 -0.68
#